data_434430c9436a65fe559535332a4e7f99
#
_entry.id   434430c9436a65fe559535332a4e7f99
#
_cell.length_a   1.000
_cell.length_b   1.000
_cell.length_c   1.000
_cell.angle_alpha   90.00
_cell.angle_beta   90.00
_cell.angle_gamma   90.00
#
_symmetry.space_group_name_H-M   'P 1'
#
loop_
_entity.id
_entity.type
_entity.pdbx_description
1 polymer ?
#
loop_
_entity_poly.entity_id
_entity_poly.type
_entity_poly.pdbx_seq_one_letter_code
_entity_poly.pdbx_strand_id
1 'polypeptide(L)'
;MEPDWHAMPPLSSLRAFEAVARLGGYSVAARALNVTHAAVAQQVRSLEENLQVALVVRSGRGMALTAEGAQLSAALTEGFGAIQAAVAVARGGDDRPVRITLSPGFATQWLMPRLKNFWALHSEVALSLHPEHRLVDLRREGMDLGIRYGNGDWPGVEARYLTSARLVVAGAPELLGGQDSLTPEAMRGLPWVMTDNTPEETRWMEKHGLDPNPEDAAYFPDEELTLAAARQGLGLIVESHALLEEDLKRGRLRVVFDSRDPLPGYFIVTPPGPQRRGARAFLAWLAKVA
;
A
#
# COMPACT_ATOMS: atom_id res chain seq x y z
N MET A 1 2.27 29.76 6.99
CA MET A 1 1.69 30.38 8.21
C MET A 1 2.63 30.01 9.36
N GLU A 2 3.19 30.98 10.06
CA GLU A 2 4.01 30.72 11.25
C GLU A 2 3.14 30.27 12.41
N PRO A 3 3.59 29.31 13.26
CA PRO A 3 2.83 28.88 14.43
C PRO A 3 2.73 30.00 15.48
N ASP A 4 1.53 30.28 15.93
CA ASP A 4 1.33 31.12 17.14
C ASP A 4 1.54 30.25 18.39
N TRP A 5 2.73 30.30 18.96
CA TRP A 5 3.09 29.52 20.14
C TRP A 5 2.31 29.91 21.40
N HIS A 6 1.78 31.13 21.47
CA HIS A 6 0.97 31.59 22.63
C HIS A 6 -0.47 31.06 22.58
N ALA A 7 -1.00 30.84 21.40
CA ALA A 7 -2.33 30.27 21.21
C ALA A 7 -2.33 28.72 21.23
N MET A 8 -1.14 28.10 21.18
CA MET A 8 -1.03 26.64 21.15
C MET A 8 -1.10 26.05 22.56
N PRO A 9 -1.98 25.06 22.80
CA PRO A 9 -1.99 24.31 24.06
C PRO A 9 -0.66 23.62 24.36
N PRO A 10 -0.36 23.29 25.64
CA PRO A 10 0.86 22.58 25.98
C PRO A 10 1.02 21.27 25.20
N LEU A 11 2.20 21.02 24.62
CA LEU A 11 2.46 19.80 23.81
C LEU A 11 2.26 18.52 24.63
N SER A 12 2.43 18.56 25.96
CA SER A 12 2.15 17.42 26.84
C SER A 12 0.68 17.04 26.84
N SER A 13 -0.22 18.04 26.83
CA SER A 13 -1.67 17.82 26.80
C SER A 13 -2.13 17.32 25.44
N LEU A 14 -1.60 17.88 24.36
CA LEU A 14 -1.84 17.41 22.99
C LEU A 14 -1.37 15.96 22.82
N ARG A 15 -0.19 15.61 23.31
CA ARG A 15 0.35 14.24 23.27
C ARG A 15 -0.48 13.26 24.09
N ALA A 16 -0.95 13.67 25.27
CA ALA A 16 -1.79 12.82 26.11
C ALA A 16 -3.15 12.53 25.44
N PHE A 17 -3.76 13.55 24.84
CA PHE A 17 -5.02 13.38 24.10
C PHE A 17 -4.83 12.50 22.86
N GLU A 18 -3.79 12.71 22.04
CA GLU A 18 -3.50 11.84 20.89
C GLU A 18 -3.39 10.37 21.31
N ALA A 19 -2.64 10.09 22.37
CA ALA A 19 -2.48 8.73 22.86
C ALA A 19 -3.80 8.11 23.34
N VAL A 20 -4.66 8.89 24.03
CA VAL A 20 -5.99 8.44 24.47
C VAL A 20 -6.89 8.15 23.28
N ALA A 21 -6.91 9.03 22.30
CA ALA A 21 -7.71 8.89 21.09
C ALA A 21 -7.29 7.67 20.26
N ARG A 22 -6.00 7.54 19.96
CA ARG A 22 -5.47 6.46 19.13
C ARG A 22 -5.55 5.09 19.80
N LEU A 23 -5.32 5.00 21.10
CA LEU A 23 -5.31 3.72 21.85
C LEU A 23 -6.67 3.36 22.47
N GLY A 24 -7.68 4.22 22.32
CA GLY A 24 -9.05 3.95 22.73
C GLY A 24 -9.29 3.98 24.26
N GLY A 25 -8.36 4.59 25.04
CA GLY A 25 -8.57 4.69 26.50
C GLY A 25 -7.43 5.21 27.32
N TYR A 26 -7.78 5.80 28.46
CA TYR A 26 -6.85 6.46 29.39
C TYR A 26 -5.82 5.50 30.00
N SER A 27 -6.23 4.30 30.39
CA SER A 27 -5.33 3.33 31.03
C SER A 27 -4.27 2.78 30.07
N VAL A 28 -4.64 2.59 28.79
CA VAL A 28 -3.70 2.13 27.76
C VAL A 28 -2.75 3.25 27.38
N ALA A 29 -3.26 4.48 27.23
CA ALA A 29 -2.45 5.67 26.97
C ALA A 29 -1.44 5.94 28.11
N ALA A 30 -1.87 5.80 29.36
CA ALA A 30 -1.00 5.99 30.53
C ALA A 30 0.20 5.03 30.50
N ARG A 31 -0.04 3.76 30.21
CA ARG A 31 1.06 2.77 30.05
C ARG A 31 1.97 3.12 28.87
N ALA A 32 1.41 3.50 27.73
CA ALA A 32 2.20 3.86 26.55
C ALA A 32 3.07 5.11 26.75
N LEU A 33 2.59 6.06 27.55
CA LEU A 33 3.32 7.29 27.86
C LEU A 33 4.21 7.18 29.11
N ASN A 34 4.18 6.04 29.82
CA ASN A 34 4.88 5.80 31.08
C ASN A 34 4.54 6.85 32.14
N VAL A 35 3.26 7.13 32.31
CA VAL A 35 2.71 8.04 33.34
C VAL A 35 1.51 7.42 34.03
N THR A 36 0.97 8.07 35.05
CA THR A 36 -0.22 7.59 35.76
C THR A 36 -1.49 7.88 35.00
N HIS A 37 -2.54 7.07 35.20
CA HIS A 37 -3.87 7.31 34.61
C HIS A 37 -4.40 8.71 35.02
N ALA A 38 -4.21 9.13 36.24
CA ALA A 38 -4.63 10.44 36.74
C ALA A 38 -3.92 11.58 35.98
N ALA A 39 -2.63 11.44 35.70
CA ALA A 39 -1.87 12.43 34.95
C ALA A 39 -2.41 12.58 33.50
N VAL A 40 -2.69 11.46 32.80
CA VAL A 40 -3.28 11.52 31.45
C VAL A 40 -4.66 12.16 31.51
N ALA A 41 -5.51 11.77 32.46
CA ALA A 41 -6.84 12.34 32.61
C ALA A 41 -6.81 13.84 32.91
N GLN A 42 -5.85 14.30 33.71
CA GLN A 42 -5.64 15.73 33.99
C GLN A 42 -5.18 16.49 32.73
N GLN A 43 -4.24 15.93 31.95
CA GLN A 43 -3.74 16.56 30.73
C GLN A 43 -4.87 16.72 29.69
N VAL A 44 -5.71 15.70 29.52
CA VAL A 44 -6.85 15.78 28.58
C VAL A 44 -7.87 16.81 29.05
N ARG A 45 -8.23 16.83 30.33
CA ARG A 45 -9.14 17.87 30.88
C ARG A 45 -8.58 19.27 30.70
N SER A 46 -7.30 19.48 31.00
CA SER A 46 -6.65 20.78 30.80
C SER A 46 -6.64 21.21 29.34
N LEU A 47 -6.57 20.27 28.40
CA LEU A 47 -6.70 20.56 26.98
C LEU A 47 -8.11 20.99 26.62
N GLU A 48 -9.14 20.27 27.08
CA GLU A 48 -10.54 20.61 26.85
C GLU A 48 -10.90 22.00 27.45
N GLU A 49 -10.39 22.29 28.65
CA GLU A 49 -10.53 23.60 29.31
C GLU A 49 -9.85 24.72 28.50
N ASN A 50 -8.64 24.48 27.99
CA ASN A 50 -7.92 25.46 27.18
C ASN A 50 -8.62 25.74 25.84
N LEU A 51 -9.14 24.71 25.20
CA LEU A 51 -9.83 24.82 23.94
C LEU A 51 -11.32 25.22 24.07
N GLN A 52 -11.88 25.20 25.29
CA GLN A 52 -13.32 25.43 25.59
C GLN A 52 -14.23 24.46 24.82
N VAL A 53 -13.75 23.23 24.52
CA VAL A 53 -14.45 22.22 23.74
C VAL A 53 -14.24 20.84 24.35
N ALA A 54 -15.29 20.05 24.46
CA ALA A 54 -15.17 18.64 24.83
C ALA A 54 -14.61 17.84 23.65
N LEU A 55 -13.55 17.07 23.89
CA LEU A 55 -12.91 16.22 22.88
C LEU A 55 -13.30 14.76 23.07
N VAL A 56 -13.70 14.39 24.29
CA VAL A 56 -14.03 13.02 24.68
C VAL A 56 -15.37 12.98 25.39
N VAL A 57 -16.19 12.00 25.08
CA VAL A 57 -17.47 11.72 25.74
C VAL A 57 -17.50 10.30 26.27
N ARG A 58 -18.30 10.09 27.31
CA ARG A 58 -18.54 8.76 27.86
C ARG A 58 -19.47 7.99 26.92
N SER A 59 -19.08 6.78 26.54
CA SER A 59 -19.87 5.89 25.68
C SER A 59 -19.96 4.51 26.30
N GLY A 60 -21.10 4.19 26.93
CA GLY A 60 -21.30 2.94 27.65
C GLY A 60 -20.25 2.75 28.76
N ARG A 61 -19.49 1.64 28.70
CA ARG A 61 -18.38 1.35 29.61
C ARG A 61 -17.03 1.95 29.16
N GLY A 62 -17.00 2.67 28.06
CA GLY A 62 -15.78 3.23 27.45
C GLY A 62 -15.88 4.73 27.20
N MET A 63 -15.10 5.18 26.23
CA MET A 63 -15.04 6.55 25.74
C MET A 63 -15.22 6.58 24.23
N ALA A 64 -15.75 7.70 23.71
CA ALA A 64 -15.76 8.02 22.29
C ALA A 64 -15.23 9.45 22.08
N LEU A 65 -14.74 9.74 20.89
CA LEU A 65 -14.36 11.09 20.50
C LEU A 65 -15.60 11.88 20.08
N THR A 66 -15.59 13.18 20.36
CA THR A 66 -16.52 14.13 19.71
C THR A 66 -16.08 14.35 18.25
N ALA A 67 -16.85 15.08 17.47
CA ALA A 67 -16.47 15.47 16.11
C ALA A 67 -15.19 16.32 16.11
N GLU A 68 -15.10 17.28 17.05
CA GLU A 68 -13.92 18.11 17.27
C GLU A 68 -12.73 17.28 17.76
N GLY A 69 -12.98 16.31 18.66
CA GLY A 69 -11.96 15.37 19.12
C GLY A 69 -11.40 14.50 17.99
N ALA A 70 -12.26 14.00 17.11
CA ALA A 70 -11.82 13.22 15.96
C ALA A 70 -10.97 14.05 14.99
N GLN A 71 -11.39 15.29 14.70
CA GLN A 71 -10.65 16.20 13.84
C GLN A 71 -9.28 16.56 14.44
N LEU A 72 -9.23 16.93 15.71
CA LEU A 72 -7.97 17.26 16.41
C LEU A 72 -7.05 16.03 16.49
N SER A 73 -7.59 14.84 16.80
CA SER A 73 -6.82 13.59 16.86
C SER A 73 -6.14 13.28 15.53
N ALA A 74 -6.83 13.43 14.40
CA ALA A 74 -6.26 13.21 13.07
C ALA A 74 -5.07 14.16 12.81
N ALA A 75 -5.25 15.46 13.10
CA ALA A 75 -4.19 16.45 12.93
C ALA A 75 -2.98 16.21 13.85
N LEU A 76 -3.22 15.79 15.10
CA LEU A 76 -2.15 15.47 16.05
C LEU A 76 -1.37 14.21 15.67
N THR A 77 -2.06 13.18 15.20
CA THR A 77 -1.40 11.95 14.71
C THR A 77 -0.47 12.28 13.54
N GLU A 78 -0.93 13.12 12.64
CA GLU A 78 -0.10 13.60 11.52
C GLU A 78 1.10 14.43 12.00
N GLY A 79 0.87 15.44 12.83
CA GLY A 79 1.91 16.35 13.33
C GLY A 79 2.97 15.63 14.16
N PHE A 80 2.56 14.80 15.12
CA PHE A 80 3.51 14.01 15.93
C PHE A 80 4.24 12.94 15.11
N GLY A 81 3.60 12.37 14.10
CA GLY A 81 4.26 11.48 13.15
C GLY A 81 5.39 12.18 12.39
N ALA A 82 5.16 13.41 11.90
CA ALA A 82 6.18 14.21 11.22
C ALA A 82 7.34 14.58 12.16
N ILE A 83 7.05 14.98 13.42
CA ILE A 83 8.06 15.26 14.44
C ILE A 83 8.89 14.00 14.72
N GLN A 84 8.25 12.86 14.92
CA GLN A 84 8.92 11.59 15.20
C GLN A 84 9.85 11.18 14.06
N ALA A 85 9.41 11.34 12.81
CA ALA A 85 10.23 11.09 11.63
C ALA A 85 11.47 12.00 11.59
N ALA A 86 11.30 13.30 11.84
CA ALA A 86 12.40 14.27 11.87
C ALA A 86 13.41 13.95 12.99
N VAL A 87 12.94 13.58 14.19
CA VAL A 87 13.80 13.18 15.32
C VAL A 87 14.57 11.90 14.99
N ALA A 88 13.94 10.91 14.33
CA ALA A 88 14.63 9.69 13.91
C ALA A 88 15.76 9.98 12.91
N VAL A 89 15.51 10.87 11.95
CA VAL A 89 16.55 11.34 11.00
C VAL A 89 17.68 12.06 11.72
N ALA A 90 17.36 12.95 12.68
CA ALA A 90 18.36 13.72 13.43
C ALA A 90 19.26 12.87 14.32
N ARG A 91 18.76 11.74 14.82
CA ARG A 91 19.53 10.77 15.63
C ARG A 91 20.50 9.91 14.80
N GLY A 92 20.53 10.03 13.48
CA GLY A 92 21.53 9.43 12.59
C GLY A 92 21.46 7.92 12.42
N GLY A 93 20.48 7.24 12.98
CA GLY A 93 20.38 5.79 12.92
C GLY A 93 18.98 5.30 13.25
N ASP A 94 18.17 5.15 12.24
CA ASP A 94 16.96 4.33 12.33
C ASP A 94 17.26 3.01 11.60
N ASP A 95 17.82 2.05 12.36
CA ASP A 95 18.16 0.69 11.87
C ASP A 95 16.92 -0.20 11.74
N ARG A 96 15.71 0.35 11.96
CA ARG A 96 14.47 -0.41 11.74
C ARG A 96 14.35 -0.80 10.28
N PRO A 97 13.80 -2.00 9.99
CA PRO A 97 13.50 -2.40 8.63
C PRO A 97 12.66 -1.35 7.89
N VAL A 98 12.93 -1.14 6.61
CA VAL A 98 12.07 -0.32 5.75
C VAL A 98 10.77 -1.08 5.54
N ARG A 99 9.66 -0.49 6.00
CA ARG A 99 8.33 -1.10 5.94
C ARG A 99 7.62 -0.68 4.66
N ILE A 100 7.27 -1.67 3.86
CA ILE A 100 6.75 -1.47 2.51
C ILE A 100 5.42 -2.21 2.38
N THR A 101 4.35 -1.51 2.00
CA THR A 101 3.07 -2.13 1.63
C THR A 101 2.93 -2.18 0.11
N LEU A 102 2.42 -3.30 -0.42
CA LEU A 102 2.29 -3.55 -1.85
C LEU A 102 1.32 -4.72 -2.09
N SER A 103 0.84 -4.93 -3.34
CA SER A 103 0.06 -6.12 -3.63
C SER A 103 0.92 -7.40 -3.57
N PRO A 104 0.33 -8.56 -3.19
CA PRO A 104 1.04 -9.84 -3.19
C PRO A 104 1.69 -10.16 -4.54
N GLY A 105 0.97 -10.02 -5.64
CA GLY A 105 1.49 -10.26 -6.99
C GLY A 105 2.68 -9.37 -7.33
N PHE A 106 2.63 -8.07 -7.00
CA PHE A 106 3.79 -7.18 -7.21
C PHE A 106 4.98 -7.58 -6.34
N ALA A 107 4.74 -7.99 -5.09
CA ALA A 107 5.80 -8.44 -4.20
C ALA A 107 6.55 -9.63 -4.79
N THR A 108 5.83 -10.65 -5.23
CA THR A 108 6.41 -11.94 -5.66
C THR A 108 6.92 -11.91 -7.09
N GLN A 109 6.19 -11.30 -8.01
CA GLN A 109 6.53 -11.37 -9.45
C GLN A 109 7.47 -10.25 -9.88
N TRP A 110 7.34 -9.03 -9.32
CA TRP A 110 8.15 -7.90 -9.74
C TRP A 110 9.31 -7.59 -8.78
N LEU A 111 9.00 -7.46 -7.48
CA LEU A 111 9.98 -6.99 -6.50
C LEU A 111 10.98 -8.08 -6.12
N MET A 112 10.48 -9.25 -5.72
CA MET A 112 11.32 -10.34 -5.19
C MET A 112 12.47 -10.75 -6.14
N PRO A 113 12.26 -10.92 -7.45
CA PRO A 113 13.36 -11.26 -8.37
C PRO A 113 14.49 -10.21 -8.42
N ARG A 114 14.16 -8.94 -8.09
CA ARG A 114 15.07 -7.79 -8.14
C ARG A 114 15.79 -7.53 -6.82
N LEU A 115 15.29 -8.03 -5.68
CA LEU A 115 15.83 -7.76 -4.35
C LEU A 115 17.28 -8.22 -4.15
N LYS A 116 17.71 -9.27 -4.83
CA LYS A 116 19.13 -9.70 -4.80
C LYS A 116 20.08 -8.57 -5.22
N ASN A 117 19.69 -7.78 -6.23
CA ASN A 117 20.45 -6.61 -6.69
C ASN A 117 20.45 -5.50 -5.64
N PHE A 118 19.30 -5.26 -4.96
CA PHE A 118 19.23 -4.28 -3.89
C PHE A 118 20.19 -4.60 -2.74
N TRP A 119 20.16 -5.83 -2.22
CA TRP A 119 21.01 -6.22 -1.10
C TRP A 119 22.49 -6.37 -1.46
N ALA A 120 22.83 -6.55 -2.73
CA ALA A 120 24.21 -6.46 -3.18
C ALA A 120 24.80 -5.04 -3.06
N LEU A 121 23.92 -3.99 -3.11
CA LEU A 121 24.31 -2.59 -3.00
C LEU A 121 24.09 -2.01 -1.59
N HIS A 122 23.15 -2.56 -0.83
CA HIS A 122 22.65 -2.05 0.44
C HIS A 122 22.40 -3.19 1.42
N SER A 123 23.45 -3.98 1.72
CA SER A 123 23.36 -5.16 2.60
C SER A 123 22.95 -4.83 4.04
N GLU A 124 23.18 -3.58 4.47
CA GLU A 124 22.82 -3.05 5.78
C GLU A 124 21.34 -2.68 5.92
N VAL A 125 20.61 -2.60 4.79
CA VAL A 125 19.19 -2.17 4.84
C VAL A 125 18.29 -3.39 4.95
N ALA A 126 17.65 -3.55 6.11
CA ALA A 126 16.61 -4.54 6.31
C ALA A 126 15.29 -4.06 5.71
N LEU A 127 14.53 -4.96 5.08
CA LEU A 127 13.21 -4.71 4.54
C LEU A 127 12.15 -5.52 5.29
N SER A 128 10.96 -4.94 5.45
CA SER A 128 9.76 -5.60 5.98
C SER A 128 8.64 -5.39 4.97
N LEU A 129 8.32 -6.43 4.20
CA LEU A 129 7.25 -6.40 3.21
C LEU A 129 5.92 -6.75 3.88
N HIS A 130 4.89 -5.95 3.58
CA HIS A 130 3.53 -6.12 4.06
C HIS A 130 2.59 -6.24 2.85
N PRO A 131 2.48 -7.45 2.25
CA PRO A 131 1.63 -7.65 1.09
C PRO A 131 0.15 -7.58 1.49
N GLU A 132 -0.62 -6.69 0.85
CA GLU A 132 -2.05 -6.46 1.11
C GLU A 132 -2.73 -5.87 -0.12
N HIS A 133 -4.01 -6.25 -0.33
CA HIS A 133 -4.84 -5.67 -1.41
C HIS A 133 -5.52 -4.36 -0.99
N ARG A 134 -5.71 -4.13 0.33
CA ARG A 134 -6.36 -2.92 0.84
C ARG A 134 -5.44 -1.69 0.73
N LEU A 135 -6.06 -0.53 0.59
CA LEU A 135 -5.35 0.73 0.73
C LEU A 135 -4.97 0.97 2.19
N VAL A 136 -3.67 1.00 2.45
CA VAL A 136 -3.07 1.22 3.77
C VAL A 136 -2.87 2.71 3.98
N ASP A 137 -3.24 3.22 5.16
CA ASP A 137 -2.81 4.53 5.64
C ASP A 137 -1.35 4.43 6.09
N LEU A 138 -0.43 4.93 5.26
CA LEU A 138 1.01 4.78 5.49
C LEU A 138 1.45 5.37 6.82
N ARG A 139 0.91 6.53 7.21
CA ARG A 139 1.29 7.20 8.48
C ARG A 139 0.75 6.46 9.68
N ARG A 140 -0.54 6.14 9.67
CA ARG A 140 -1.21 5.48 10.79
C ARG A 140 -0.63 4.10 11.08
N GLU A 141 -0.23 3.38 10.03
CA GLU A 141 0.30 2.02 10.15
C GLU A 141 1.83 1.98 10.17
N GLY A 142 2.49 3.15 10.10
CA GLY A 142 3.93 3.30 10.20
C GLY A 142 4.68 2.66 9.02
N MET A 143 4.11 2.72 7.83
CA MET A 143 4.77 2.31 6.60
C MET A 143 5.66 3.44 6.07
N ASP A 144 6.84 3.09 5.57
CA ASP A 144 7.75 4.06 4.97
C ASP A 144 7.37 4.41 3.54
N LEU A 145 6.86 3.44 2.81
CA LEU A 145 6.36 3.61 1.45
C LEU A 145 5.34 2.51 1.11
N GLY A 146 4.59 2.75 0.03
CA GLY A 146 3.75 1.74 -0.62
C GLY A 146 4.02 1.68 -2.11
N ILE A 147 3.67 0.54 -2.73
CA ILE A 147 3.57 0.42 -4.18
C ILE A 147 2.11 0.13 -4.50
N ARG A 148 1.49 1.01 -5.29
CA ARG A 148 0.07 0.99 -5.59
C ARG A 148 -0.20 0.94 -7.07
N TYR A 149 -1.18 0.13 -7.43
CA TYR A 149 -1.79 0.10 -8.77
C TYR A 149 -2.82 1.21 -8.89
N GLY A 150 -2.84 1.94 -10.02
CA GLY A 150 -3.87 2.95 -10.31
C GLY A 150 -3.36 4.09 -11.20
N ASN A 151 -3.97 5.25 -11.03
CA ASN A 151 -3.74 6.43 -11.90
C ASN A 151 -2.82 7.49 -11.29
N GLY A 152 -2.28 7.24 -10.07
CA GLY A 152 -1.34 8.17 -9.43
C GLY A 152 -1.99 9.21 -8.52
N ASP A 153 -3.30 9.15 -8.31
CA ASP A 153 -4.03 10.10 -7.48
C ASP A 153 -4.54 9.46 -6.19
N TRP A 154 -3.82 9.71 -5.09
CA TRP A 154 -4.21 9.28 -3.74
C TRP A 154 -4.03 10.44 -2.76
N PRO A 155 -5.07 10.80 -2.00
CA PRO A 155 -4.99 11.88 -1.02
C PRO A 155 -4.00 11.58 0.10
N GLY A 156 -3.29 12.59 0.56
CA GLY A 156 -2.42 12.52 1.73
C GLY A 156 -1.08 11.80 1.54
N VAL A 157 -0.70 11.46 0.31
CA VAL A 157 0.61 10.86 -0.03
C VAL A 157 1.24 11.57 -1.23
N GLU A 158 2.55 11.48 -1.34
CA GLU A 158 3.28 11.82 -2.56
C GLU A 158 3.35 10.58 -3.44
N ALA A 159 2.87 10.68 -4.69
CA ALA A 159 2.87 9.58 -5.64
C ALA A 159 3.87 9.82 -6.77
N ARG A 160 4.65 8.81 -7.12
CA ARG A 160 5.58 8.84 -8.25
C ARG A 160 5.41 7.58 -9.09
N TYR A 161 5.25 7.74 -10.40
CA TYR A 161 5.19 6.64 -11.35
C TYR A 161 6.42 5.73 -11.23
N LEU A 162 6.19 4.43 -11.18
CA LEU A 162 7.23 3.41 -11.12
C LEU A 162 7.33 2.66 -12.46
N THR A 163 6.29 1.95 -12.84
CA THR A 163 6.27 1.15 -14.07
C THR A 163 4.84 0.95 -14.57
N SER A 164 4.70 0.50 -15.82
CA SER A 164 3.39 0.24 -16.41
C SER A 164 2.69 -0.95 -15.73
N ALA A 165 1.39 -0.81 -15.52
CA ALA A 165 0.52 -1.91 -15.11
C ALA A 165 -0.42 -2.33 -16.26
N ARG A 166 0.03 -2.14 -17.51
CA ARG A 166 -0.68 -2.50 -18.73
C ARG A 166 -1.12 -3.97 -18.68
N LEU A 167 -2.41 -4.20 -18.81
CA LEU A 167 -2.98 -5.54 -18.85
C LEU A 167 -2.81 -6.17 -20.23
N VAL A 168 -2.55 -7.47 -20.23
CA VAL A 168 -2.41 -8.32 -21.39
C VAL A 168 -3.13 -9.65 -21.17
N VAL A 169 -3.48 -10.36 -22.26
CA VAL A 169 -3.84 -11.77 -22.17
C VAL A 169 -2.61 -12.60 -22.48
N ALA A 170 -2.33 -13.58 -21.63
CA ALA A 170 -1.24 -14.51 -21.81
C ALA A 170 -1.70 -15.96 -21.59
N GLY A 171 -0.95 -16.92 -22.13
CA GLY A 171 -1.15 -18.34 -21.93
C GLY A 171 0.14 -19.13 -22.08
N ALA A 172 0.14 -20.37 -21.60
CA ALA A 172 1.27 -21.28 -21.80
C ALA A 172 1.39 -21.69 -23.28
N PRO A 173 2.63 -21.88 -23.81
CA PRO A 173 2.83 -22.24 -25.20
C PRO A 173 2.07 -23.49 -25.66
N GLU A 174 1.90 -24.46 -24.77
CA GLU A 174 1.16 -25.71 -25.02
C GLU A 174 -0.33 -25.46 -25.27
N LEU A 175 -0.93 -24.53 -24.54
CA LEU A 175 -2.33 -24.12 -24.72
C LEU A 175 -2.53 -23.38 -26.03
N LEU A 176 -1.55 -22.58 -26.44
CA LEU A 176 -1.65 -21.69 -27.59
C LEU A 176 -1.43 -22.39 -28.95
N GLY A 177 -0.93 -23.63 -28.97
CA GLY A 177 -0.73 -24.38 -30.18
C GLY A 177 0.14 -23.70 -31.26
N GLY A 178 1.08 -22.83 -30.81
CA GLY A 178 1.99 -22.09 -31.68
C GLY A 178 1.44 -20.76 -32.19
N GLN A 179 0.29 -20.31 -31.75
CA GLN A 179 -0.27 -19.00 -32.09
C GLN A 179 0.43 -17.89 -31.30
N ASP A 180 0.87 -16.83 -31.99
CA ASP A 180 1.56 -15.69 -31.35
C ASP A 180 0.60 -14.52 -31.05
N SER A 181 -0.62 -14.55 -31.59
CA SER A 181 -1.67 -13.58 -31.30
C SER A 181 -3.06 -14.21 -31.47
N LEU A 182 -4.00 -13.78 -30.65
CA LEU A 182 -5.40 -14.22 -30.72
C LEU A 182 -6.33 -13.01 -30.80
N THR A 183 -7.40 -13.14 -31.59
CA THR A 183 -8.51 -12.17 -31.51
C THR A 183 -9.44 -12.51 -30.37
N PRO A 184 -10.25 -11.54 -29.88
CA PRO A 184 -11.25 -11.81 -28.86
C PRO A 184 -12.17 -12.98 -29.18
N GLU A 185 -12.55 -13.14 -30.46
CA GLU A 185 -13.39 -14.25 -30.94
C GLU A 185 -12.68 -15.60 -30.81
N ALA A 186 -11.39 -15.67 -31.14
CA ALA A 186 -10.60 -16.89 -31.05
C ALA A 186 -10.38 -17.35 -29.58
N MET A 187 -10.40 -16.41 -28.64
CA MET A 187 -10.25 -16.71 -27.21
C MET A 187 -11.52 -17.29 -26.56
N ARG A 188 -12.71 -17.09 -27.17
CA ARG A 188 -13.99 -17.60 -26.60
C ARG A 188 -14.06 -19.10 -26.44
N GLY A 189 -13.29 -19.84 -27.22
CA GLY A 189 -13.26 -21.31 -27.15
C GLY A 189 -12.11 -21.89 -26.33
N LEU A 190 -11.33 -21.06 -25.66
CA LEU A 190 -10.21 -21.48 -24.85
C LEU A 190 -10.57 -21.40 -23.35
N PRO A 191 -9.99 -22.29 -22.50
CA PRO A 191 -10.19 -22.21 -21.07
C PRO A 191 -9.52 -20.95 -20.49
N TRP A 192 -10.08 -20.45 -19.38
CA TRP A 192 -9.60 -19.30 -18.68
C TRP A 192 -9.29 -19.61 -17.22
N VAL A 193 -8.30 -18.93 -16.64
CA VAL A 193 -8.00 -18.91 -15.22
C VAL A 193 -8.12 -17.47 -14.72
N MET A 194 -8.99 -17.25 -13.76
CA MET A 194 -9.40 -15.94 -13.31
C MET A 194 -9.15 -15.78 -11.80
N THR A 195 -8.80 -14.58 -11.39
CA THR A 195 -8.75 -14.24 -9.96
C THR A 195 -10.10 -13.71 -9.51
N ASP A 196 -10.59 -14.18 -8.35
CA ASP A 196 -11.84 -13.71 -7.76
C ASP A 196 -11.77 -12.19 -7.44
N ASN A 197 -12.90 -11.49 -7.67
CA ASN A 197 -13.08 -10.10 -7.28
C ASN A 197 -12.04 -9.10 -7.86
N THR A 198 -11.73 -9.21 -9.13
CA THR A 198 -10.87 -8.28 -9.88
C THR A 198 -11.69 -7.37 -10.82
N PRO A 199 -12.36 -6.33 -10.30
CA PRO A 199 -13.24 -5.48 -11.11
C PRO A 199 -12.49 -4.66 -12.18
N GLU A 200 -11.19 -4.43 -12.02
CA GLU A 200 -10.34 -3.77 -13.00
C GLU A 200 -10.15 -4.64 -14.24
N GLU A 201 -9.82 -5.91 -14.05
CA GLU A 201 -9.65 -6.90 -15.13
C GLU A 201 -10.97 -7.12 -15.86
N THR A 202 -12.07 -7.31 -15.13
CA THR A 202 -13.42 -7.45 -15.67
C THR A 202 -13.76 -6.29 -16.60
N ARG A 203 -13.60 -5.05 -16.15
CA ARG A 203 -13.86 -3.84 -16.96
C ARG A 203 -12.92 -3.74 -18.18
N TRP A 204 -11.67 -4.16 -18.02
CA TRP A 204 -10.72 -4.16 -19.11
C TRP A 204 -11.10 -5.21 -20.17
N MET A 205 -11.52 -6.40 -19.76
CA MET A 205 -12.02 -7.45 -20.66
C MET A 205 -13.23 -6.97 -21.46
N GLU A 206 -14.24 -6.39 -20.79
CA GLU A 206 -15.42 -5.81 -21.44
C GLU A 206 -15.06 -4.74 -22.46
N LYS A 207 -14.18 -3.81 -22.11
CA LYS A 207 -13.70 -2.72 -22.98
C LYS A 207 -13.08 -3.25 -24.26
N HIS A 208 -12.42 -4.40 -24.22
CA HIS A 208 -11.70 -4.99 -25.36
C HIS A 208 -12.46 -6.12 -26.06
N GLY A 209 -13.74 -6.30 -25.74
CA GLY A 209 -14.60 -7.30 -26.40
C GLY A 209 -14.31 -8.74 -25.98
N LEU A 210 -13.61 -8.91 -24.84
CA LEU A 210 -13.40 -10.20 -24.20
C LEU A 210 -14.58 -10.50 -23.29
N ASP A 211 -14.90 -11.80 -23.12
CA ASP A 211 -15.94 -12.21 -22.18
C ASP A 211 -15.40 -12.12 -20.74
N PRO A 212 -15.99 -11.29 -19.87
CA PRO A 212 -15.56 -11.18 -18.48
C PRO A 212 -15.97 -12.36 -17.61
N ASN A 213 -16.85 -13.26 -18.09
CA ASN A 213 -17.31 -14.46 -17.41
C ASN A 213 -17.31 -15.65 -18.37
N PRO A 214 -16.14 -16.12 -18.84
CA PRO A 214 -16.07 -17.22 -19.80
C PRO A 214 -16.74 -18.48 -19.26
N GLU A 215 -17.43 -19.22 -20.13
CA GLU A 215 -18.11 -20.47 -19.75
C GLU A 215 -17.13 -21.52 -19.19
N ASP A 216 -15.92 -21.59 -19.76
CA ASP A 216 -14.83 -22.49 -19.32
C ASP A 216 -13.78 -21.69 -18.54
N ALA A 217 -14.16 -21.25 -17.33
CA ALA A 217 -13.26 -20.51 -16.45
C ALA A 217 -13.12 -21.21 -15.09
N ALA A 218 -11.87 -21.34 -14.63
CA ALA A 218 -11.54 -21.71 -13.25
C ALA A 218 -11.19 -20.44 -12.46
N TYR A 219 -11.83 -20.27 -11.30
CA TYR A 219 -11.64 -19.10 -10.43
C TYR A 219 -10.77 -19.46 -9.24
N PHE A 220 -9.82 -18.58 -8.91
CA PHE A 220 -8.89 -18.74 -7.80
C PHE A 220 -8.95 -17.51 -6.87
N PRO A 221 -8.73 -17.71 -5.56
CA PRO A 221 -8.87 -16.63 -4.57
C PRO A 221 -7.76 -15.57 -4.63
N ASP A 222 -6.64 -15.85 -5.31
CA ASP A 222 -5.48 -14.97 -5.38
C ASP A 222 -4.72 -15.08 -6.71
N GLU A 223 -3.98 -14.01 -7.04
CA GLU A 223 -3.19 -13.86 -8.26
C GLU A 223 -2.09 -14.92 -8.39
N GLU A 224 -1.54 -15.43 -7.29
CA GLU A 224 -0.44 -16.41 -7.33
C GLU A 224 -0.92 -17.77 -7.80
N LEU A 225 -2.07 -18.22 -7.31
CA LEU A 225 -2.71 -19.47 -7.75
C LEU A 225 -3.16 -19.36 -9.22
N THR A 226 -3.76 -18.24 -9.59
CA THR A 226 -4.18 -17.98 -10.97
C THR A 226 -2.98 -18.04 -11.93
N LEU A 227 -1.88 -17.38 -11.58
CA LEU A 227 -0.66 -17.41 -12.37
C LEU A 227 -0.01 -18.81 -12.41
N ALA A 228 -0.04 -19.54 -11.29
CA ALA A 228 0.44 -20.92 -11.25
C ALA A 228 -0.37 -21.83 -12.19
N ALA A 229 -1.71 -21.66 -12.22
CA ALA A 229 -2.59 -22.40 -13.12
C ALA A 229 -2.31 -22.06 -14.59
N ALA A 230 -2.13 -20.78 -14.92
CA ALA A 230 -1.77 -20.35 -16.27
C ALA A 230 -0.44 -20.94 -16.75
N ARG A 231 0.57 -21.00 -15.86
CA ARG A 231 1.89 -21.64 -16.15
C ARG A 231 1.78 -23.14 -16.46
N GLN A 232 0.75 -23.81 -15.94
CA GLN A 232 0.47 -25.22 -16.22
C GLN A 232 -0.40 -25.42 -17.48
N GLY A 233 -0.72 -24.35 -18.19
CA GLY A 233 -1.55 -24.42 -19.40
C GLY A 233 -3.04 -24.68 -19.13
N LEU A 234 -3.52 -24.44 -17.89
CA LEU A 234 -4.91 -24.67 -17.53
C LEU A 234 -5.87 -23.64 -18.13
N GLY A 235 -5.38 -22.49 -18.58
CA GLY A 235 -6.20 -21.47 -19.23
C GLY A 235 -5.42 -20.20 -19.56
N LEU A 236 -6.09 -19.30 -20.29
CA LEU A 236 -5.64 -17.94 -20.51
C LEU A 236 -5.78 -17.12 -19.22
N ILE A 237 -4.87 -16.16 -19.01
CA ILE A 237 -4.89 -15.25 -17.87
C ILE A 237 -4.89 -13.80 -18.37
N VAL A 238 -5.64 -12.93 -17.69
CA VAL A 238 -5.45 -11.47 -17.76
C VAL A 238 -4.52 -11.07 -16.64
N GLU A 239 -3.42 -10.39 -16.97
CA GLU A 239 -2.48 -9.94 -15.94
C GLU A 239 -1.68 -8.74 -16.45
N SER A 240 -1.09 -7.98 -15.52
CA SER A 240 -0.14 -6.92 -15.83
C SER A 240 1.10 -7.47 -16.52
N HIS A 241 1.45 -6.91 -17.69
CA HIS A 241 2.66 -7.29 -18.42
C HIS A 241 3.93 -7.24 -17.54
N ALA A 242 4.02 -6.26 -16.65
CA ALA A 242 5.16 -6.11 -15.75
C ALA A 242 5.30 -7.27 -14.75
N LEU A 243 4.18 -7.89 -14.34
CA LEU A 243 4.21 -9.04 -13.42
C LEU A 243 4.51 -10.35 -14.16
N LEU A 244 4.27 -10.40 -15.46
CA LEU A 244 4.59 -11.56 -16.30
C LEU A 244 6.02 -11.57 -16.82
N GLU A 245 6.82 -10.53 -16.62
CA GLU A 245 8.12 -10.32 -17.26
C GLU A 245 9.05 -11.54 -17.15
N GLU A 246 9.14 -12.18 -15.98
CA GLU A 246 9.97 -13.36 -15.76
C GLU A 246 9.42 -14.61 -16.47
N ASP A 247 8.10 -14.75 -16.55
CA ASP A 247 7.46 -15.86 -17.26
C ASP A 247 7.63 -15.73 -18.77
N LEU A 248 7.53 -14.51 -19.28
CA LEU A 248 7.76 -14.19 -20.69
C LEU A 248 9.22 -14.42 -21.07
N LYS A 249 10.19 -13.95 -20.27
CA LYS A 249 11.63 -14.19 -20.49
C LYS A 249 11.99 -15.66 -20.48
N ARG A 250 11.35 -16.45 -19.62
CA ARG A 250 11.59 -17.91 -19.53
C ARG A 250 10.78 -18.74 -20.48
N GLY A 251 9.91 -18.11 -21.29
CA GLY A 251 9.03 -18.78 -22.24
C GLY A 251 7.95 -19.65 -21.60
N ARG A 252 7.64 -19.47 -20.30
CA ARG A 252 6.55 -20.18 -19.61
C ARG A 252 5.17 -19.70 -20.03
N LEU A 253 5.08 -18.41 -20.33
CA LEU A 253 3.88 -17.78 -20.87
C LEU A 253 4.23 -16.97 -22.12
N ARG A 254 3.24 -16.74 -22.97
CA ARG A 254 3.29 -15.83 -24.11
C ARG A 254 2.10 -14.88 -24.09
N VAL A 255 2.36 -13.63 -24.41
CA VAL A 255 1.29 -12.64 -24.62
C VAL A 255 0.64 -12.92 -25.97
N VAL A 256 -0.69 -13.08 -25.98
CA VAL A 256 -1.47 -13.30 -27.19
C VAL A 256 -2.39 -12.14 -27.52
N PHE A 257 -2.62 -11.23 -26.55
CA PHE A 257 -3.37 -10.00 -26.77
C PHE A 257 -2.81 -8.88 -25.89
N ASP A 258 -2.63 -7.70 -26.49
CA ASP A 258 -2.09 -6.51 -25.87
C ASP A 258 -2.81 -5.27 -26.40
N SER A 259 -3.62 -4.63 -25.55
CA SER A 259 -4.35 -3.42 -25.91
C SER A 259 -3.45 -2.19 -26.06
N ARG A 260 -2.23 -2.24 -25.47
CA ARG A 260 -1.28 -1.12 -25.36
C ARG A 260 -1.85 0.11 -24.67
N ASP A 261 -2.81 -0.09 -23.75
CA ASP A 261 -3.35 0.98 -22.93
C ASP A 261 -2.23 1.62 -22.08
N PRO A 262 -2.10 2.95 -22.06
CA PRO A 262 -1.00 3.64 -21.35
C PRO A 262 -1.18 3.65 -19.84
N LEU A 263 -2.39 3.46 -19.34
CA LEU A 263 -2.76 3.44 -17.93
C LEU A 263 -3.68 2.24 -17.64
N PRO A 264 -3.70 1.74 -16.42
CA PRO A 264 -3.05 2.21 -15.19
C PRO A 264 -1.56 1.90 -15.11
N GLY A 265 -0.91 2.41 -14.02
CA GLY A 265 0.49 2.14 -13.69
C GLY A 265 0.67 1.67 -12.24
N TYR A 266 1.87 1.19 -11.94
CA TYR A 266 2.33 1.06 -10.56
C TYR A 266 3.02 2.34 -10.13
N PHE A 267 2.71 2.79 -8.92
CA PHE A 267 3.25 4.03 -8.35
C PHE A 267 3.87 3.76 -6.99
N ILE A 268 5.01 4.37 -6.75
CA ILE A 268 5.56 4.50 -5.40
C ILE A 268 4.78 5.60 -4.71
N VAL A 269 4.24 5.32 -3.52
CA VAL A 269 3.58 6.29 -2.66
C VAL A 269 4.33 6.42 -1.35
N THR A 270 4.54 7.66 -0.89
CA THR A 270 5.24 7.94 0.37
C THR A 270 4.45 8.93 1.21
N PRO A 271 4.54 8.86 2.55
CA PRO A 271 4.08 9.95 3.38
C PRO A 271 4.80 11.25 3.00
N PRO A 272 4.13 12.42 2.99
CA PRO A 272 4.80 13.70 2.79
C PRO A 272 5.88 13.94 3.86
N GLY A 273 7.01 14.55 3.44
CA GLY A 273 8.10 14.92 4.30
C GLY A 273 9.37 14.06 4.15
N PRO A 274 10.38 14.26 5.03
CA PRO A 274 11.68 13.64 4.88
C PRO A 274 11.62 12.12 5.13
N GLN A 275 12.19 11.37 4.19
CA GLN A 275 12.28 9.92 4.29
C GLN A 275 13.53 9.50 5.07
N ARG A 276 13.46 8.36 5.80
CA ARG A 276 14.59 7.75 6.52
C ARG A 276 15.69 7.29 5.55
N ARG A 277 16.92 7.15 6.06
CA ARG A 277 18.08 6.74 5.25
C ARG A 277 17.83 5.46 4.44
N GLY A 278 17.34 4.40 5.11
CA GLY A 278 17.04 3.12 4.45
C GLY A 278 15.95 3.25 3.40
N ALA A 279 14.87 3.98 3.69
CA ALA A 279 13.79 4.23 2.73
C ALA A 279 14.29 5.03 1.52
N ARG A 280 15.13 6.06 1.72
CA ARG A 280 15.76 6.80 0.61
C ARG A 280 16.62 5.92 -0.27
N ALA A 281 17.42 5.02 0.32
CA ALA A 281 18.25 4.09 -0.43
C ALA A 281 17.38 3.15 -1.30
N PHE A 282 16.30 2.62 -0.72
CA PHE A 282 15.36 1.76 -1.42
C PHE A 282 14.62 2.50 -2.55
N LEU A 283 14.13 3.73 -2.29
CA LEU A 283 13.49 4.59 -3.29
C LEU A 283 14.42 4.94 -4.47
N ALA A 284 15.67 5.26 -4.17
CA ALA A 284 16.69 5.56 -5.20
C ALA A 284 17.03 4.32 -6.04
N TRP A 285 17.02 3.14 -5.44
CA TRP A 285 17.22 1.88 -6.15
C TRP A 285 16.00 1.54 -7.02
N LEU A 286 14.76 1.62 -6.48
CA LEU A 286 13.53 1.39 -7.26
C LEU A 286 13.50 2.22 -8.54
N ALA A 287 13.89 3.49 -8.46
CA ALA A 287 13.93 4.39 -9.63
C ALA A 287 14.93 3.99 -10.72
N LYS A 288 15.86 3.07 -10.45
CA LYS A 288 16.87 2.59 -11.40
C LYS A 288 16.53 1.25 -12.02
N VAL A 289 15.67 0.47 -11.37
CA VAL A 289 15.33 -0.89 -11.78
C VAL A 289 13.92 -1.02 -12.40
N ALA A 290 13.21 0.10 -12.45
CA ALA A 290 11.87 0.24 -13.02
C ALA A 290 11.86 0.47 -14.53
#